data_99a77dca47cb1cd1ece29adf59eaffa3
#
_entry.id   99a77dca47cb1cd1ece29adf59eaffa3
#
_cell.length_a   1.000
_cell.length_b   1.000
_cell.length_c   1.000
_cell.angle_alpha   90.00
_cell.angle_beta   90.00
_cell.angle_gamma   90.00
#
_symmetry.space_group_name_H-M   'P 1'
#
loop_
_entity.id
_entity.type
_entity.pdbx_description
1 polymer ?
#
loop_
_entity_poly.entity_id
_entity_poly.type
_entity_poly.pdbx_seq_one_letter_code
_entity_poly.pdbx_strand_id
1 'polypeptide(L)'
;MGMYNDSFIEEYQKLTQLVHDNDSKIVMQLAYGGTKTTHDLGERVIFAPSEVPEKGTQTLGKAMTKDEIDYIVDAFAQASLRAQKSGFDGVEIHAAHTYLINQFLSPYYNQREDEYGGSLENRMRFLLEIYTATRKLVGDDFPILVKLTASEFFEGGVTFDETRLVCKKLEEVGVDGIVVSGNIHGKADTMIGESHDGFTIQAEGYFHEYGHAISQDVNIPVITVGGLTDFDAIEAIANNTGIEYFALSRPLLSEPHLVKRWKEGDRSPVECERCSKCRTKRGNFCVVNKDRKAQLARM
;
A
#
# COMPACT_ATOMS: atom_id res chain seq x y z
N MET A 1 6.17 1.06 13.29
CA MET A 1 6.56 2.50 13.21
C MET A 1 5.27 3.28 13.32
N GLY A 2 5.26 4.37 14.08
CA GLY A 2 4.07 5.17 14.35
C GLY A 2 4.21 6.60 13.86
N MET A 3 3.08 7.29 13.65
CA MET A 3 3.00 8.72 13.32
C MET A 3 1.80 9.38 14.03
N TYR A 4 1.41 8.84 15.18
CA TYR A 4 0.19 9.22 15.89
C TYR A 4 0.37 10.43 16.83
N ASN A 5 1.59 10.90 17.07
CA ASN A 5 1.86 12.14 17.79
C ASN A 5 3.19 12.78 17.36
N ASP A 6 3.48 13.97 17.86
CA ASP A 6 4.64 14.79 17.42
C ASP A 6 5.99 14.27 17.89
N SER A 7 6.04 13.34 18.85
CA SER A 7 7.31 12.80 19.39
C SER A 7 8.12 12.02 18.35
N PHE A 8 7.50 11.60 17.24
CA PHE A 8 8.17 10.92 16.14
C PHE A 8 8.91 11.85 15.18
N ILE A 9 8.59 13.15 15.15
CA ILE A 9 9.08 14.09 14.14
C ILE A 9 10.61 14.14 14.13
N GLU A 10 11.23 14.36 15.29
CA GLU A 10 12.68 14.52 15.40
C GLU A 10 13.45 13.26 14.95
N GLU A 11 12.96 12.08 15.26
CA GLU A 11 13.57 10.82 14.83
C GLU A 11 13.46 10.63 13.31
N TYR A 12 12.29 10.94 12.75
CA TYR A 12 12.08 10.85 11.30
C TYR A 12 12.86 11.92 10.52
N GLN A 13 13.10 13.10 11.08
CA GLN A 13 13.96 14.10 10.45
C GLN A 13 15.38 13.57 10.22
N LYS A 14 15.92 12.75 11.12
CA LYS A 14 17.22 12.08 10.93
C LYS A 14 17.19 11.08 9.78
N LEU A 15 16.07 10.35 9.62
CA LEU A 15 15.90 9.41 8.53
C LEU A 15 15.75 10.12 7.18
N THR A 16 14.90 11.13 7.09
CA THR A 16 14.68 11.87 5.83
C THR A 16 15.95 12.61 5.40
N GLN A 17 16.69 13.20 6.34
CA GLN A 17 17.98 13.83 6.05
C GLN A 17 18.98 12.82 5.48
N LEU A 18 19.09 11.62 6.07
CA LEU A 18 19.98 10.57 5.57
C LEU A 18 19.61 10.15 4.13
N VAL A 19 18.34 10.09 3.80
CA VAL A 19 17.87 9.74 2.44
C VAL A 19 18.21 10.88 1.47
N HIS A 20 17.98 12.13 1.86
CA HIS A 20 18.28 13.31 1.05
C HIS A 20 19.79 13.50 0.82
N ASP A 21 20.62 13.23 1.82
CA ASP A 21 22.09 13.24 1.69
C ASP A 21 22.62 12.22 0.67
N ASN A 22 21.78 11.26 0.25
CA ASN A 22 22.05 10.28 -0.79
C ASN A 22 21.25 10.54 -2.08
N ASP A 23 20.87 11.77 -2.36
CA ASP A 23 20.16 12.20 -3.59
C ASP A 23 18.87 11.39 -3.86
N SER A 24 18.19 10.94 -2.81
CA SER A 24 16.98 10.15 -2.91
C SER A 24 15.78 10.85 -2.26
N LYS A 25 14.58 10.45 -2.66
CA LYS A 25 13.31 10.92 -2.10
C LYS A 25 12.70 9.87 -1.20
N ILE A 26 11.89 10.31 -0.24
CA ILE A 26 11.24 9.41 0.71
C ILE A 26 9.77 9.81 0.93
N VAL A 27 8.87 8.86 0.74
CA VAL A 27 7.42 9.02 0.94
C VAL A 27 6.99 8.16 2.12
N MET A 28 6.14 8.69 3.01
CA MET A 28 5.60 7.94 4.14
C MET A 28 4.27 7.27 3.77
N GLN A 29 4.20 5.94 3.87
CA GLN A 29 2.92 5.24 3.76
C GLN A 29 2.17 5.30 5.10
N LEU A 30 0.96 5.85 5.07
CA LEU A 30 0.05 5.94 6.21
C LEU A 30 -1.03 4.86 6.10
N ALA A 31 -1.22 4.10 7.18
CA ALA A 31 -2.14 2.97 7.18
C ALA A 31 -2.81 2.75 8.54
N TYR A 32 -4.04 2.26 8.51
CA TYR A 32 -4.72 1.67 9.64
C TYR A 32 -5.23 0.27 9.24
N GLY A 33 -4.77 -0.76 9.97
CA GLY A 33 -4.97 -2.16 9.57
C GLY A 33 -6.41 -2.65 9.58
N GLY A 34 -7.30 -2.00 10.34
CA GLY A 34 -8.68 -2.52 10.52
C GLY A 34 -8.66 -3.96 11.02
N THR A 35 -9.60 -4.76 10.57
CA THR A 35 -9.70 -6.18 10.94
C THR A 35 -8.58 -7.07 10.36
N LYS A 36 -7.72 -6.51 9.48
CA LYS A 36 -6.48 -7.18 9.05
C LYS A 36 -5.39 -7.22 10.12
N THR A 37 -5.59 -6.51 11.22
CA THR A 37 -4.64 -6.47 12.34
C THR A 37 -4.57 -7.83 13.04
N THR A 38 -3.35 -8.39 13.13
CA THR A 38 -3.06 -9.66 13.80
C THR A 38 -2.28 -9.51 15.10
N HIS A 39 -1.98 -8.26 15.48
CA HIS A 39 -1.23 -7.98 16.71
C HIS A 39 -2.19 -7.93 17.90
N ASP A 40 -1.74 -8.43 19.04
CA ASP A 40 -2.40 -8.19 20.31
C ASP A 40 -2.37 -6.67 20.61
N LEU A 41 -3.52 -6.07 20.56
CA LEU A 41 -3.70 -4.64 20.83
C LEU A 41 -4.10 -4.37 22.29
N GLY A 42 -4.17 -5.40 23.14
CA GLY A 42 -4.70 -5.31 24.48
C GLY A 42 -6.18 -4.91 24.45
N GLU A 43 -6.55 -3.90 25.23
CA GLU A 43 -7.94 -3.39 25.31
C GLU A 43 -8.34 -2.47 24.14
N ARG A 44 -7.50 -2.27 23.13
CA ARG A 44 -7.81 -1.37 22.01
C ARG A 44 -8.88 -1.96 21.12
N VAL A 45 -9.82 -1.11 20.72
CA VAL A 45 -10.88 -1.46 19.76
C VAL A 45 -10.32 -1.49 18.36
N ILE A 46 -10.64 -2.54 17.60
CA ILE A 46 -10.36 -2.63 16.16
C ILE A 46 -11.58 -2.06 15.44
N PHE A 47 -11.39 -0.98 14.70
CA PHE A 47 -12.44 -0.37 13.90
C PHE A 47 -12.62 -1.07 12.54
N ALA A 48 -13.87 -1.11 12.09
CA ALA A 48 -14.30 -1.66 10.81
C ALA A 48 -15.48 -0.85 10.24
N PRO A 49 -15.78 -0.93 8.94
CA PRO A 49 -17.02 -0.34 8.42
C PRO A 49 -18.26 -1.03 8.97
N SER A 50 -18.22 -2.36 9.14
CA SER A 50 -19.29 -3.21 9.67
C SER A 50 -18.69 -4.38 10.44
N GLU A 51 -19.52 -5.07 11.24
CA GLU A 51 -19.12 -6.23 12.04
C GLU A 51 -19.05 -7.51 11.18
N VAL A 52 -18.13 -7.49 10.20
CA VAL A 52 -17.88 -8.62 9.29
C VAL A 52 -16.47 -9.17 9.58
N PRO A 53 -16.33 -10.50 9.84
CA PRO A 53 -15.03 -11.10 10.08
C PRO A 53 -14.11 -10.98 8.86
N GLU A 54 -12.85 -10.62 9.06
CA GLU A 54 -11.87 -10.59 7.99
C GLU A 54 -11.59 -12.03 7.51
N LYS A 55 -11.58 -12.25 6.18
CA LYS A 55 -11.53 -13.60 5.58
C LYS A 55 -10.29 -14.41 5.98
N GLY A 56 -9.14 -13.77 6.11
CA GLY A 56 -7.89 -14.47 6.42
C GLY A 56 -7.61 -14.60 7.91
N THR A 57 -7.86 -13.54 8.69
CA THR A 57 -7.54 -13.49 10.14
C THR A 57 -8.70 -13.92 11.03
N GLN A 58 -9.93 -13.92 10.50
CA GLN A 58 -11.18 -14.10 11.25
C GLN A 58 -11.40 -13.05 12.36
N THR A 59 -10.66 -11.94 12.30
CA THR A 59 -10.77 -10.83 13.24
C THR A 59 -12.08 -10.08 13.00
N LEU A 60 -12.84 -9.89 14.05
CA LEU A 60 -14.05 -9.08 14.06
C LEU A 60 -13.70 -7.66 14.56
N GLY A 61 -14.15 -6.64 13.85
CA GLY A 61 -14.04 -5.24 14.25
C GLY A 61 -15.36 -4.68 14.74
N LYS A 62 -15.30 -3.56 15.47
CA LYS A 62 -16.45 -2.74 15.83
C LYS A 62 -16.83 -1.87 14.64
N ALA A 63 -18.10 -1.88 14.25
CA ALA A 63 -18.64 -0.93 13.27
C ALA A 63 -18.47 0.51 13.77
N MET A 64 -17.83 1.36 12.94
CA MET A 64 -17.53 2.75 13.30
C MET A 64 -18.79 3.61 13.32
N THR A 65 -18.89 4.46 14.33
CA THR A 65 -19.83 5.59 14.34
C THR A 65 -19.31 6.72 13.44
N LYS A 66 -20.16 7.71 13.14
CA LYS A 66 -19.73 8.90 12.37
C LYS A 66 -18.59 9.65 13.07
N ASP A 67 -18.66 9.83 14.38
CA ASP A 67 -17.61 10.52 15.15
C ASP A 67 -16.27 9.75 15.10
N GLU A 68 -16.30 8.42 15.09
CA GLU A 68 -15.10 7.58 14.94
C GLU A 68 -14.52 7.64 13.51
N ILE A 69 -15.38 7.78 12.50
CA ILE A 69 -14.95 8.04 11.10
C ILE A 69 -14.24 9.39 11.04
N ASP A 70 -14.86 10.44 11.57
CA ASP A 70 -14.28 11.79 11.59
C ASP A 70 -12.93 11.83 12.35
N TYR A 71 -12.86 11.11 13.48
CA TYR A 71 -11.61 10.95 14.23
C TYR A 71 -10.50 10.29 13.40
N ILE A 72 -10.78 9.25 12.64
CA ILE A 72 -9.78 8.60 11.79
C ILE A 72 -9.42 9.47 10.59
N VAL A 73 -10.36 10.18 10.00
CA VAL A 73 -10.11 11.17 8.93
C VAL A 73 -9.09 12.23 9.42
N ASP A 74 -9.34 12.83 10.60
CA ASP A 74 -8.40 13.79 11.19
C ASP A 74 -7.05 13.13 11.52
N ALA A 75 -7.04 11.91 12.05
CA ALA A 75 -5.81 11.20 12.39
C ALA A 75 -4.90 10.99 11.17
N PHE A 76 -5.43 10.65 9.99
CA PHE A 76 -4.67 10.57 8.74
C PHE A 76 -4.13 11.93 8.31
N ALA A 77 -4.95 12.97 8.38
CA ALA A 77 -4.56 14.33 8.02
C ALA A 77 -3.43 14.85 8.94
N GLN A 78 -3.54 14.66 10.25
CA GLN A 78 -2.51 15.03 11.23
C GLN A 78 -1.22 14.22 11.05
N ALA A 79 -1.32 12.92 10.73
CA ALA A 79 -0.16 12.07 10.43
C ALA A 79 0.56 12.56 9.17
N SER A 80 -0.18 12.99 8.14
CA SER A 80 0.38 13.58 6.92
C SER A 80 1.12 14.89 7.19
N LEU A 81 0.56 15.77 8.02
CA LEU A 81 1.22 17.00 8.43
C LEU A 81 2.50 16.72 9.22
N ARG A 82 2.50 15.70 10.09
CA ARG A 82 3.72 15.27 10.80
C ARG A 82 4.77 14.71 9.84
N ALA A 83 4.36 13.93 8.83
CA ALA A 83 5.27 13.45 7.78
C ALA A 83 5.94 14.62 7.05
N GLN A 84 5.16 15.64 6.66
CA GLN A 84 5.69 16.86 6.04
C GLN A 84 6.68 17.59 6.97
N LYS A 85 6.33 17.80 8.25
CA LYS A 85 7.23 18.39 9.26
C LYS A 85 8.47 17.55 9.52
N SER A 86 8.42 16.27 9.29
CA SER A 86 9.55 15.33 9.41
C SER A 86 10.46 15.32 8.17
N GLY A 87 10.15 16.12 7.13
CA GLY A 87 10.95 16.20 5.92
C GLY A 87 10.68 15.12 4.88
N PHE A 88 9.57 14.37 4.98
CA PHE A 88 9.16 13.47 3.90
C PHE A 88 8.76 14.27 2.66
N ASP A 89 9.05 13.73 1.48
CA ASP A 89 8.75 14.35 0.19
C ASP A 89 7.30 14.11 -0.26
N GLY A 90 6.51 13.36 0.48
CA GLY A 90 5.11 13.07 0.24
C GLY A 90 4.55 12.03 1.20
N VAL A 91 3.27 11.72 1.05
CA VAL A 91 2.60 10.61 1.74
C VAL A 91 1.89 9.69 0.76
N GLU A 92 1.78 8.42 1.13
CA GLU A 92 0.96 7.43 0.43
C GLU A 92 -0.16 6.98 1.38
N ILE A 93 -1.41 7.25 1.03
CA ILE A 93 -2.60 6.76 1.76
C ILE A 93 -2.83 5.30 1.37
N HIS A 94 -2.78 4.41 2.34
CA HIS A 94 -2.93 2.98 2.11
C HIS A 94 -4.40 2.55 2.07
N ALA A 95 -4.97 2.48 0.87
CA ALA A 95 -6.35 2.06 0.61
C ALA A 95 -6.41 0.67 -0.07
N ALA A 96 -5.51 -0.24 0.32
CA ALA A 96 -5.37 -1.56 -0.28
C ALA A 96 -5.29 -2.68 0.78
N HIS A 97 -5.20 -3.95 0.32
CA HIS A 97 -4.81 -5.13 1.10
C HIS A 97 -5.76 -5.44 2.27
N THR A 98 -7.04 -5.17 2.12
CA THR A 98 -8.07 -5.36 3.16
C THR A 98 -7.80 -4.53 4.44
N TYR A 99 -7.03 -3.42 4.35
CA TYR A 99 -6.90 -2.47 5.45
C TYR A 99 -8.15 -1.59 5.53
N LEU A 100 -8.32 -0.82 6.60
CA LEU A 100 -9.57 -0.13 6.93
C LEU A 100 -10.18 0.63 5.73
N ILE A 101 -9.40 1.41 5.00
CA ILE A 101 -9.91 2.18 3.85
C ILE A 101 -10.39 1.23 2.74
N ASN A 102 -9.64 0.15 2.46
CA ASN A 102 -10.07 -0.87 1.49
C ASN A 102 -11.35 -1.60 1.99
N GLN A 103 -11.48 -1.83 3.31
CA GLN A 103 -12.71 -2.41 3.87
C GLN A 103 -13.93 -1.51 3.66
N PHE A 104 -13.78 -0.17 3.72
CA PHE A 104 -14.85 0.76 3.36
C PHE A 104 -15.22 0.69 1.88
N LEU A 105 -14.23 0.50 0.98
CA LEU A 105 -14.48 0.33 -0.46
C LEU A 105 -15.16 -1.00 -0.79
N SER A 106 -14.90 -2.05 -0.02
CA SER A 106 -15.35 -3.42 -0.27
C SER A 106 -16.82 -3.62 0.07
N PRO A 107 -17.69 -4.02 -0.87
CA PRO A 107 -19.09 -4.34 -0.54
C PRO A 107 -19.22 -5.54 0.39
N TYR A 108 -18.24 -6.45 0.43
CA TYR A 108 -18.22 -7.57 1.36
C TYR A 108 -18.02 -7.13 2.81
N TYR A 109 -17.06 -6.24 3.07
CA TYR A 109 -16.75 -5.76 4.43
C TYR A 109 -17.62 -4.59 4.86
N ASN A 110 -18.10 -3.79 3.90
CA ASN A 110 -18.91 -2.62 4.14
C ASN A 110 -20.38 -2.91 3.84
N GLN A 111 -21.10 -3.32 4.88
CA GLN A 111 -22.54 -3.62 4.85
C GLN A 111 -23.35 -2.48 5.50
N ARG A 112 -22.82 -1.25 5.48
CA ARG A 112 -23.49 -0.06 6.01
C ARG A 112 -24.67 0.35 5.13
N GLU A 113 -25.70 0.94 5.76
CA GLU A 113 -26.87 1.48 5.10
C GLU A 113 -26.94 3.02 5.17
N ASP A 114 -25.89 3.65 5.72
CA ASP A 114 -25.74 5.11 5.80
C ASP A 114 -24.93 5.66 4.59
N GLU A 115 -24.56 6.95 4.66
CA GLU A 115 -23.82 7.65 3.60
C GLU A 115 -22.43 7.09 3.31
N TYR A 116 -21.94 6.11 4.06
CA TYR A 116 -20.65 5.42 3.84
C TYR A 116 -20.81 4.01 3.24
N GLY A 117 -22.05 3.54 3.00
CA GLY A 117 -22.33 2.19 2.51
C GLY A 117 -23.23 2.11 1.30
N GLY A 118 -23.43 0.90 0.79
CA GLY A 118 -24.25 0.62 -0.40
C GLY A 118 -23.56 0.98 -1.72
N SER A 119 -23.85 2.11 -2.35
CA SER A 119 -23.27 2.49 -3.64
C SER A 119 -21.76 2.70 -3.58
N LEU A 120 -21.06 2.53 -4.71
CA LEU A 120 -19.62 2.79 -4.80
C LEU A 120 -19.28 4.24 -4.38
N GLU A 121 -20.12 5.20 -4.75
CA GLU A 121 -19.95 6.61 -4.37
C GLU A 121 -19.93 6.78 -2.83
N ASN A 122 -20.83 6.11 -2.11
CA ASN A 122 -20.84 6.12 -0.66
C ASN A 122 -19.63 5.38 -0.08
N ARG A 123 -19.28 4.21 -0.62
CA ARG A 123 -18.15 3.42 -0.14
C ARG A 123 -16.79 4.11 -0.31
N MET A 124 -16.62 4.96 -1.35
CA MET A 124 -15.40 5.74 -1.54
C MET A 124 -15.35 7.02 -0.70
N ARG A 125 -16.45 7.45 -0.08
CA ARG A 125 -16.57 8.69 0.70
C ARG A 125 -15.48 8.80 1.78
N PHE A 126 -15.27 7.76 2.54
CA PHE A 126 -14.25 7.74 3.60
C PHE A 126 -12.83 8.03 3.07
N LEU A 127 -12.44 7.43 1.93
CA LEU A 127 -11.16 7.70 1.27
C LEU A 127 -11.08 9.15 0.80
N LEU A 128 -12.14 9.68 0.19
CA LEU A 128 -12.17 11.05 -0.31
C LEU A 128 -12.12 12.08 0.82
N GLU A 129 -12.76 11.82 1.96
CA GLU A 129 -12.69 12.67 3.16
C GLU A 129 -11.27 12.68 3.75
N ILE A 130 -10.60 11.52 3.85
CA ILE A 130 -9.19 11.43 4.27
C ILE A 130 -8.30 12.25 3.34
N TYR A 131 -8.46 12.08 2.02
CA TYR A 131 -7.69 12.85 1.04
C TYR A 131 -7.92 14.36 1.21
N THR A 132 -9.19 14.78 1.26
CA THR A 132 -9.56 16.20 1.36
C THR A 132 -9.02 16.84 2.65
N ALA A 133 -9.15 16.16 3.79
CA ALA A 133 -8.60 16.61 5.06
C ALA A 133 -7.07 16.69 5.03
N THR A 134 -6.42 15.70 4.42
CA THR A 134 -4.96 15.67 4.25
C THR A 134 -4.50 16.85 3.39
N ARG A 135 -5.06 17.02 2.18
CA ARG A 135 -4.71 18.09 1.24
C ARG A 135 -4.87 19.47 1.88
N LYS A 136 -5.94 19.67 2.64
CA LYS A 136 -6.19 20.92 3.37
C LYS A 136 -5.08 21.26 4.38
N LEU A 137 -4.46 20.27 5.02
CA LEU A 137 -3.41 20.51 6.02
C LEU A 137 -2.02 20.61 5.42
N VAL A 138 -1.69 19.83 4.39
CA VAL A 138 -0.33 19.78 3.83
C VAL A 138 -0.12 20.76 2.68
N GLY A 139 -1.19 21.35 2.12
CA GLY A 139 -1.14 22.28 0.98
C GLY A 139 -1.03 21.56 -0.37
N ASP A 140 -0.98 22.36 -1.45
CA ASP A 140 -1.08 21.84 -2.83
C ASP A 140 0.25 21.27 -3.36
N ASP A 141 1.38 21.72 -2.82
CA ASP A 141 2.72 21.34 -3.29
C ASP A 141 3.24 20.02 -2.68
N PHE A 142 2.55 19.46 -1.69
CA PHE A 142 2.99 18.23 -1.02
C PHE A 142 2.33 17.01 -1.65
N PRO A 143 3.10 16.10 -2.30
CA PRO A 143 2.56 14.94 -2.98
C PRO A 143 1.74 14.01 -2.09
N ILE A 144 0.54 13.65 -2.52
CA ILE A 144 -0.35 12.67 -1.89
C ILE A 144 -0.62 11.56 -2.89
N LEU A 145 -0.04 10.39 -2.66
CA LEU A 145 -0.29 9.18 -3.42
C LEU A 145 -1.38 8.35 -2.75
N VAL A 146 -2.09 7.56 -3.54
CA VAL A 146 -3.07 6.58 -3.01
C VAL A 146 -2.72 5.19 -3.53
N LYS A 147 -2.53 4.23 -2.61
CA LYS A 147 -2.38 2.82 -2.98
C LYS A 147 -3.73 2.13 -2.93
N LEU A 148 -4.11 1.50 -4.06
CA LEU A 148 -5.37 0.78 -4.23
C LEU A 148 -5.15 -0.72 -4.50
N THR A 149 -6.11 -1.53 -4.06
CA THR A 149 -6.28 -2.91 -4.52
C THR A 149 -6.92 -2.89 -5.91
N ALA A 150 -6.27 -3.48 -6.92
CA ALA A 150 -6.82 -3.59 -8.27
C ALA A 150 -8.16 -4.33 -8.28
N SER A 151 -8.24 -5.44 -7.55
CA SER A 151 -9.45 -6.21 -7.28
C SER A 151 -9.24 -7.03 -6.02
N GLU A 152 -10.31 -7.41 -5.34
CA GLU A 152 -10.21 -8.32 -4.18
C GLU A 152 -10.25 -9.81 -4.59
N PHE A 153 -10.50 -10.12 -5.87
CA PHE A 153 -10.47 -11.45 -6.46
C PHE A 153 -11.33 -12.51 -5.74
N PHE A 154 -12.41 -12.09 -5.09
CA PHE A 154 -13.41 -12.96 -4.49
C PHE A 154 -14.81 -12.40 -4.68
N GLU A 155 -15.82 -13.26 -4.62
CA GLU A 155 -17.23 -12.89 -4.79
C GLU A 155 -17.67 -11.90 -3.70
N GLY A 156 -18.29 -10.79 -4.11
CA GLY A 156 -18.71 -9.70 -3.22
C GLY A 156 -17.58 -8.75 -2.80
N GLY A 157 -16.35 -8.95 -3.26
CA GLY A 157 -15.25 -7.99 -3.06
C GLY A 157 -15.28 -6.83 -4.06
N VAL A 158 -14.36 -5.88 -3.90
CA VAL A 158 -14.15 -4.81 -4.88
C VAL A 158 -13.75 -5.39 -6.22
N THR A 159 -14.46 -5.01 -7.27
CA THR A 159 -14.16 -5.38 -8.65
C THR A 159 -13.12 -4.44 -9.27
N PHE A 160 -12.49 -4.89 -10.35
CA PHE A 160 -11.54 -4.03 -11.09
C PHE A 160 -12.24 -2.82 -11.72
N ASP A 161 -13.46 -2.99 -12.23
CA ASP A 161 -14.24 -1.88 -12.81
C ASP A 161 -14.58 -0.82 -11.75
N GLU A 162 -14.90 -1.22 -10.53
CA GLU A 162 -15.09 -0.28 -9.43
C GLU A 162 -13.78 0.46 -9.07
N THR A 163 -12.65 -0.25 -9.03
CA THR A 163 -11.35 0.37 -8.79
C THR A 163 -10.99 1.42 -9.86
N ARG A 164 -11.27 1.15 -11.14
CA ARG A 164 -11.10 2.13 -12.21
C ARG A 164 -11.93 3.40 -11.99
N LEU A 165 -13.18 3.26 -11.53
CA LEU A 165 -14.03 4.41 -11.19
C LEU A 165 -13.49 5.19 -9.98
N VAL A 166 -12.97 4.49 -8.96
CA VAL A 166 -12.28 5.13 -7.82
C VAL A 166 -11.05 5.91 -8.30
N CYS A 167 -10.23 5.35 -9.20
CA CYS A 167 -9.05 6.03 -9.76
C CYS A 167 -9.42 7.33 -10.49
N LYS A 168 -10.45 7.31 -11.33
CA LYS A 168 -10.96 8.52 -12.00
C LYS A 168 -11.42 9.58 -11.00
N LYS A 169 -12.10 9.14 -9.94
CA LYS A 169 -12.55 10.08 -8.89
C LYS A 169 -11.39 10.67 -8.11
N LEU A 170 -10.34 9.90 -7.84
CA LEU A 170 -9.13 10.38 -7.18
C LEU A 170 -8.39 11.42 -8.03
N GLU A 171 -8.29 11.22 -9.34
CA GLU A 171 -7.76 12.23 -10.28
C GLU A 171 -8.60 13.50 -10.25
N GLU A 172 -9.94 13.40 -10.35
CA GLU A 172 -10.85 14.55 -10.32
C GLU A 172 -10.66 15.43 -9.07
N VAL A 173 -10.38 14.83 -7.92
CA VAL A 173 -10.14 15.56 -6.66
C VAL A 173 -8.70 16.02 -6.49
N GLY A 174 -7.77 15.66 -7.40
CA GLY A 174 -6.39 16.15 -7.42
C GLY A 174 -5.36 15.30 -6.68
N VAL A 175 -5.52 13.98 -6.62
CA VAL A 175 -4.48 13.04 -6.14
C VAL A 175 -3.31 13.07 -7.10
N ASP A 176 -2.07 13.03 -6.57
CA ASP A 176 -0.85 13.20 -7.36
C ASP A 176 -0.35 11.92 -8.02
N GLY A 177 -0.86 10.76 -7.64
CA GLY A 177 -0.50 9.48 -8.27
C GLY A 177 -1.17 8.28 -7.60
N ILE A 178 -1.29 7.20 -8.36
CA ILE A 178 -1.96 5.96 -7.94
C ILE A 178 -0.96 4.81 -7.93
N VAL A 179 -0.92 4.06 -6.83
CA VAL A 179 -0.14 2.83 -6.70
C VAL A 179 -1.06 1.63 -6.82
N VAL A 180 -0.93 0.88 -7.91
CA VAL A 180 -1.77 -0.29 -8.20
C VAL A 180 -1.15 -1.54 -7.61
N SER A 181 -1.88 -2.16 -6.69
CA SER A 181 -1.48 -3.36 -5.96
C SER A 181 -2.65 -4.33 -5.84
N GLY A 182 -2.49 -5.39 -5.09
CA GLY A 182 -3.56 -6.31 -4.76
C GLY A 182 -3.13 -7.25 -3.64
N ASN A 183 -4.12 -7.83 -3.00
CA ASN A 183 -3.92 -8.90 -2.04
C ASN A 183 -5.00 -9.95 -2.27
N ILE A 184 -4.62 -11.20 -2.20
CA ILE A 184 -5.51 -12.29 -2.54
C ILE A 184 -5.79 -13.12 -1.31
N HIS A 185 -7.09 -13.27 -1.07
CA HIS A 185 -7.60 -14.28 -0.16
C HIS A 185 -8.21 -15.38 -1.02
N GLY A 186 -7.62 -16.56 -1.07
CA GLY A 186 -8.18 -17.65 -1.85
C GLY A 186 -7.22 -18.79 -2.09
N LYS A 187 -7.68 -19.77 -2.86
CA LYS A 187 -6.87 -20.93 -3.24
C LYS A 187 -5.89 -20.55 -4.36
N ALA A 188 -4.76 -21.23 -4.37
CA ALA A 188 -3.65 -21.00 -5.28
C ALA A 188 -3.99 -20.97 -6.77
N ASP A 189 -4.98 -21.74 -7.18
CA ASP A 189 -5.42 -21.92 -8.57
C ASP A 189 -6.30 -20.78 -9.12
N THR A 190 -6.80 -19.89 -8.25
CA THR A 190 -7.63 -18.73 -8.62
C THR A 190 -6.93 -17.39 -8.46
N MET A 191 -5.62 -17.41 -8.19
CA MET A 191 -4.92 -16.26 -7.63
C MET A 191 -4.07 -15.52 -8.65
N ILE A 192 -4.24 -14.21 -8.67
CA ILE A 192 -3.31 -13.24 -9.26
C ILE A 192 -2.73 -12.42 -8.08
N GLY A 193 -1.44 -12.57 -7.75
CA GLY A 193 -0.79 -11.88 -6.61
C GLY A 193 -0.28 -12.82 -5.51
N GLU A 194 0.10 -12.31 -4.35
CA GLU A 194 0.68 -13.09 -3.26
C GLU A 194 -0.37 -13.58 -2.28
N SER A 195 -0.28 -14.87 -1.94
CA SER A 195 -1.09 -15.47 -0.89
C SER A 195 -0.41 -15.40 0.47
N HIS A 196 -1.20 -15.33 1.52
CA HIS A 196 -0.74 -15.45 2.90
C HIS A 196 -0.31 -16.89 3.27
N ASP A 197 -0.71 -17.88 2.51
CA ASP A 197 -0.49 -19.30 2.81
C ASP A 197 0.87 -19.83 2.30
N GLY A 198 1.83 -18.92 2.03
CA GLY A 198 3.16 -19.29 1.55
C GLY A 198 3.20 -19.66 0.06
N PHE A 199 2.11 -19.46 -0.65
CA PHE A 199 2.06 -19.64 -2.09
C PHE A 199 2.74 -18.48 -2.80
N THR A 200 3.63 -18.75 -3.72
CA THR A 200 4.41 -17.75 -4.45
C THR A 200 3.98 -17.69 -5.90
N ILE A 201 3.56 -16.50 -6.36
CA ILE A 201 3.34 -16.25 -7.77
C ILE A 201 4.67 -16.02 -8.46
N GLN A 202 4.94 -16.78 -9.50
CA GLN A 202 6.19 -16.72 -10.25
C GLN A 202 6.16 -15.73 -11.42
N ALA A 203 4.96 -15.27 -11.83
CA ALA A 203 4.84 -14.30 -12.91
C ALA A 203 5.54 -12.97 -12.58
N GLU A 204 6.24 -12.40 -13.57
CA GLU A 204 6.79 -11.05 -13.48
C GLU A 204 5.67 -10.01 -13.60
N GLY A 205 5.74 -8.97 -12.75
CA GLY A 205 4.87 -7.81 -12.85
C GLY A 205 3.37 -8.11 -12.82
N TYR A 206 2.91 -9.08 -12.04
CA TYR A 206 1.54 -9.64 -12.11
C TYR A 206 0.39 -8.64 -11.91
N PHE A 207 0.65 -7.39 -11.56
CA PHE A 207 -0.35 -6.31 -11.57
C PHE A 207 -0.16 -5.30 -12.69
N HIS A 208 0.78 -5.51 -13.63
CA HIS A 208 1.05 -4.52 -14.66
C HIS A 208 -0.12 -4.31 -15.63
N GLU A 209 -0.89 -5.36 -15.95
CA GLU A 209 -2.06 -5.23 -16.83
C GLU A 209 -3.15 -4.35 -16.21
N TYR A 210 -3.37 -4.45 -14.88
CA TYR A 210 -4.27 -3.56 -14.15
C TYR A 210 -3.75 -2.12 -14.12
N GLY A 211 -2.44 -1.95 -13.87
CA GLY A 211 -1.78 -0.65 -13.93
C GLY A 211 -1.89 -0.01 -15.31
N HIS A 212 -1.66 -0.78 -16.37
CA HIS A 212 -1.82 -0.32 -17.75
C HIS A 212 -3.26 0.12 -18.05
N ALA A 213 -4.26 -0.69 -17.70
CA ALA A 213 -5.65 -0.31 -17.93
C ALA A 213 -6.04 0.96 -17.15
N ILE A 214 -5.54 1.17 -15.93
CA ILE A 214 -5.75 2.40 -15.16
C ILE A 214 -5.03 3.58 -15.82
N SER A 215 -3.80 3.41 -16.33
CA SER A 215 -3.07 4.49 -17.02
C SER A 215 -3.74 4.95 -18.33
N GLN A 216 -4.67 4.18 -18.88
CA GLN A 216 -5.51 4.61 -19.99
C GLN A 216 -6.76 5.40 -19.53
N ASP A 217 -7.09 5.33 -18.25
CA ASP A 217 -8.27 5.98 -17.68
C ASP A 217 -7.97 7.32 -17.00
N VAL A 218 -6.71 7.54 -16.58
CA VAL A 218 -6.27 8.73 -15.84
C VAL A 218 -4.99 9.33 -16.45
N ASN A 219 -4.74 10.62 -16.21
CA ASN A 219 -3.55 11.33 -16.69
C ASN A 219 -2.50 11.53 -15.59
N ILE A 220 -2.80 11.14 -14.35
CA ILE A 220 -1.84 11.19 -13.25
C ILE A 220 -0.93 9.95 -13.25
N PRO A 221 0.28 10.03 -12.68
CA PRO A 221 1.22 8.92 -12.61
C PRO A 221 0.62 7.65 -12.02
N VAL A 222 0.85 6.53 -12.69
CA VAL A 222 0.46 5.19 -12.22
C VAL A 222 1.71 4.38 -11.89
N ILE A 223 1.79 3.90 -10.66
CA ILE A 223 2.88 3.08 -10.13
C ILE A 223 2.38 1.64 -10.02
N THR A 224 3.09 0.66 -10.59
CA THR A 224 2.78 -0.75 -10.40
C THR A 224 3.71 -1.42 -9.40
N VAL A 225 3.18 -2.39 -8.66
CA VAL A 225 3.94 -3.21 -7.69
C VAL A 225 3.56 -4.67 -7.83
N GLY A 226 4.49 -5.56 -7.53
CA GLY A 226 4.23 -7.01 -7.47
C GLY A 226 4.94 -7.83 -8.54
N GLY A 227 5.78 -8.78 -8.09
CA GLY A 227 6.52 -9.68 -8.96
C GLY A 227 7.62 -9.04 -9.82
N LEU A 228 8.03 -7.84 -9.54
CA LEU A 228 9.05 -7.12 -10.30
C LEU A 228 10.45 -7.53 -9.81
N THR A 229 11.10 -8.43 -10.52
CA THR A 229 12.43 -8.97 -10.19
C THR A 229 13.38 -9.03 -11.37
N ASP A 230 12.91 -8.81 -12.58
CA ASP A 230 13.68 -8.82 -13.81
C ASP A 230 13.69 -7.42 -14.42
N PHE A 231 14.88 -6.85 -14.67
CA PHE A 231 15.01 -5.50 -15.23
C PHE A 231 14.47 -5.43 -16.66
N ASP A 232 14.74 -6.44 -17.49
CA ASP A 232 14.31 -6.45 -18.89
C ASP A 232 12.78 -6.56 -18.99
N ALA A 233 12.15 -7.31 -18.08
CA ALA A 233 10.69 -7.36 -17.96
C ALA A 233 10.12 -6.00 -17.53
N ILE A 234 10.73 -5.31 -16.57
CA ILE A 234 10.33 -3.95 -16.15
C ILE A 234 10.46 -2.97 -17.30
N GLU A 235 11.59 -2.99 -18.04
CA GLU A 235 11.83 -2.16 -19.21
C GLU A 235 10.81 -2.45 -20.32
N ALA A 236 10.46 -3.72 -20.55
CA ALA A 236 9.43 -4.09 -21.50
C ALA A 236 8.03 -3.57 -21.10
N ILE A 237 7.67 -3.63 -19.81
CA ILE A 237 6.41 -3.05 -19.31
C ILE A 237 6.42 -1.53 -19.53
N ALA A 238 7.50 -0.83 -19.18
CA ALA A 238 7.61 0.62 -19.35
C ALA A 238 7.46 1.04 -20.81
N ASN A 239 8.07 0.29 -21.74
CA ASN A 239 8.06 0.60 -23.17
C ASN A 239 6.72 0.30 -23.86
N ASN A 240 5.92 -0.63 -23.33
CA ASN A 240 4.69 -1.12 -23.96
C ASN A 240 3.40 -0.65 -23.25
N THR A 241 3.52 0.08 -22.15
CA THR A 241 2.37 0.54 -21.35
C THR A 241 2.52 2.02 -20.98
N GLY A 242 1.48 2.62 -20.39
CA GLY A 242 1.54 3.97 -19.81
C GLY A 242 2.11 4.00 -18.38
N ILE A 243 2.72 2.90 -17.90
CA ILE A 243 3.29 2.82 -16.56
C ILE A 243 4.70 3.41 -16.57
N GLU A 244 4.93 4.45 -15.78
CA GLU A 244 6.22 5.13 -15.69
C GLU A 244 7.00 4.78 -14.42
N TYR A 245 6.31 4.26 -13.38
CA TYR A 245 6.89 4.04 -12.06
C TYR A 245 6.66 2.60 -11.58
N PHE A 246 7.68 2.04 -10.95
CA PHE A 246 7.71 0.66 -10.49
C PHE A 246 8.10 0.60 -9.01
N ALA A 247 7.34 -0.13 -8.20
CA ALA A 247 7.64 -0.31 -6.79
C ALA A 247 8.15 -1.73 -6.50
N LEU A 248 9.35 -1.80 -5.93
CA LEU A 248 9.99 -3.05 -5.54
C LEU A 248 10.03 -3.17 -4.01
N SER A 249 9.82 -4.38 -3.48
CA SER A 249 9.87 -4.64 -2.06
C SER A 249 10.88 -5.75 -1.72
N ARG A 250 10.52 -7.02 -1.91
CA ARG A 250 11.36 -8.17 -1.54
C ARG A 250 12.72 -8.22 -2.25
N PRO A 251 12.85 -7.85 -3.53
CA PRO A 251 14.15 -7.74 -4.16
C PRO A 251 15.10 -6.79 -3.40
N LEU A 252 14.60 -5.64 -2.95
CA LEU A 252 15.40 -4.68 -2.18
C LEU A 252 15.70 -5.14 -0.74
N LEU A 253 14.89 -6.06 -0.18
CA LEU A 253 15.24 -6.71 1.10
C LEU A 253 16.40 -7.70 0.94
N SER A 254 16.53 -8.38 -0.20
CA SER A 254 17.66 -9.26 -0.49
C SER A 254 18.88 -8.50 -0.95
N GLU A 255 18.71 -7.54 -1.85
CA GLU A 255 19.76 -6.74 -2.44
C GLU A 255 19.47 -5.23 -2.28
N PRO A 256 19.87 -4.58 -1.18
CA PRO A 256 19.65 -3.15 -0.99
C PRO A 256 20.26 -2.26 -2.09
N HIS A 257 21.29 -2.76 -2.79
CA HIS A 257 21.97 -2.05 -3.90
C HIS A 257 21.44 -2.42 -5.28
N LEU A 258 20.34 -3.16 -5.40
CA LEU A 258 19.83 -3.69 -6.66
C LEU A 258 19.65 -2.61 -7.73
N VAL A 259 18.99 -1.50 -7.41
CA VAL A 259 18.75 -0.42 -8.39
C VAL A 259 20.07 0.22 -8.85
N LYS A 260 21.06 0.36 -7.94
CA LYS A 260 22.39 0.85 -8.30
C LYS A 260 23.08 -0.13 -9.24
N ARG A 261 23.04 -1.42 -8.96
CA ARG A 261 23.60 -2.50 -9.78
C ARG A 261 23.02 -2.47 -11.21
N TRP A 262 21.69 -2.35 -11.33
CA TRP A 262 21.02 -2.21 -12.62
C TRP A 262 21.43 -0.94 -13.37
N LYS A 263 21.56 0.19 -12.68
CA LYS A 263 22.02 1.46 -13.25
C LYS A 263 23.47 1.36 -13.78
N GLU A 264 24.32 0.55 -13.16
CA GLU A 264 25.69 0.26 -13.57
C GLU A 264 25.77 -0.78 -14.70
N GLY A 265 24.63 -1.30 -15.18
CA GLY A 265 24.53 -2.20 -16.33
C GLY A 265 24.53 -3.70 -15.99
N ASP A 266 24.65 -4.08 -14.72
CA ASP A 266 24.54 -5.48 -14.32
C ASP A 266 23.07 -5.88 -14.16
N ARG A 267 22.54 -6.58 -15.16
CA ARG A 267 21.17 -7.10 -15.24
C ARG A 267 21.07 -8.57 -14.85
N SER A 268 22.07 -9.13 -14.18
CA SER A 268 22.01 -10.51 -13.70
C SER A 268 20.80 -10.73 -12.80
N PRO A 269 20.28 -11.98 -12.69
CA PRO A 269 19.12 -12.31 -11.88
C PRO A 269 19.25 -11.82 -10.45
N VAL A 270 18.12 -11.39 -9.85
CA VAL A 270 18.09 -10.95 -8.45
C VAL A 270 18.28 -12.12 -7.49
N GLU A 271 18.83 -11.85 -6.30
CA GLU A 271 19.00 -12.86 -5.25
C GLU A 271 17.66 -13.30 -4.61
N CYS A 272 16.58 -12.57 -4.85
CA CYS A 272 15.28 -12.85 -4.26
C CYS A 272 14.62 -14.08 -4.88
N GLU A 273 14.58 -15.19 -4.17
CA GLU A 273 13.92 -16.45 -4.57
C GLU A 273 12.38 -16.42 -4.48
N ARG A 274 11.77 -15.27 -4.16
CA ARG A 274 10.31 -15.10 -3.94
C ARG A 274 9.71 -16.11 -2.95
N CYS A 275 10.49 -16.61 -2.01
CA CYS A 275 10.08 -17.65 -1.05
C CYS A 275 9.09 -17.17 0.03
N SER A 276 8.71 -15.89 0.03
CA SER A 276 7.78 -15.23 0.97
C SER A 276 8.10 -15.41 2.48
N LYS A 277 9.34 -15.78 2.84
CA LYS A 277 9.80 -16.00 4.22
C LYS A 277 10.42 -14.76 4.87
N CYS A 278 10.30 -13.59 4.26
CA CYS A 278 10.91 -12.34 4.75
C CYS A 278 10.31 -11.82 6.05
N ARG A 279 9.04 -12.16 6.35
CA ARG A 279 8.36 -11.75 7.59
C ARG A 279 8.73 -12.71 8.71
N THR A 280 9.48 -12.22 9.68
CA THR A 280 9.94 -13.03 10.81
C THR A 280 9.52 -12.41 12.14
N LYS A 281 9.61 -13.17 13.23
CA LYS A 281 9.37 -12.65 14.60
C LYS A 281 10.34 -11.53 15.00
N ARG A 282 11.48 -11.39 14.30
CA ARG A 282 12.51 -10.36 14.55
C ARG A 282 12.41 -9.16 13.62
N GLY A 283 11.41 -9.12 12.74
CA GLY A 283 11.21 -8.07 11.72
C GLY A 283 11.28 -8.61 10.30
N ASN A 284 11.27 -7.68 9.33
CA ASN A 284 11.32 -8.01 7.92
C ASN A 284 12.76 -8.00 7.41
N PHE A 285 13.25 -9.15 6.95
CA PHE A 285 14.58 -9.29 6.34
C PHE A 285 14.65 -10.53 5.44
N CYS A 286 15.59 -10.53 4.49
CA CYS A 286 15.80 -11.68 3.62
C CYS A 286 16.45 -12.82 4.42
N VAL A 287 15.81 -14.00 4.45
CA VAL A 287 16.32 -15.19 5.12
C VAL A 287 17.29 -15.99 4.24
N VAL A 288 17.34 -15.71 2.95
CA VAL A 288 18.18 -16.40 1.96
C VAL A 288 19.55 -15.71 1.83
N ASN A 289 19.59 -14.38 1.91
CA ASN A 289 20.82 -13.62 1.79
C ASN A 289 21.85 -14.02 2.87
N LYS A 290 23.01 -14.56 2.41
CA LYS A 290 24.04 -15.12 3.29
C LYS A 290 24.76 -14.08 4.15
N ASP A 291 24.97 -12.88 3.59
CA ASP A 291 25.69 -11.80 4.30
C ASP A 291 24.88 -11.24 5.45
N ARG A 292 23.56 -11.12 5.29
CA ARG A 292 22.66 -10.75 6.39
C ARG A 292 22.50 -11.83 7.45
N LYS A 293 22.54 -13.13 7.08
CA LYS A 293 22.58 -14.22 8.07
C LYS A 293 23.80 -14.09 9.00
N ALA A 294 24.96 -13.74 8.44
CA ALA A 294 26.18 -13.52 9.22
C ALA A 294 26.10 -12.29 10.13
N GLN A 295 25.44 -11.21 9.69
CA GLN A 295 25.21 -10.01 10.53
C GLN A 295 24.24 -10.28 11.68
N LEU A 296 23.13 -10.99 11.41
CA LEU A 296 22.11 -11.33 12.43
C LEU A 296 22.62 -12.36 13.46
N ALA A 297 23.56 -13.22 13.07
CA ALA A 297 24.22 -14.15 14.00
C ALA A 297 25.19 -13.45 14.98
N ARG A 298 25.58 -12.20 14.70
CA ARG A 298 26.48 -11.36 15.54
C ARG A 298 25.71 -10.37 16.43
N MET A 299 24.39 -10.26 16.26
CA MET A 299 23.46 -9.48 17.12
C MET A 299 22.73 -10.40 18.09
#